data_d2fa39f5bf3f6095eba256976db0bdfe
#
_entry.id   d2fa39f5bf3f6095eba256976db0bdfe
#
_cell.length_a   1.000
_cell.length_b   1.000
_cell.length_c   1.000
_cell.angle_alpha   90.00
_cell.angle_beta   90.00
_cell.angle_gamma   90.00
#
_symmetry.space_group_name_H-M   'P 1'
#
loop_
_entity.id
_entity.type
_entity.pdbx_description
1 polymer ?
#
loop_
_entity_poly.entity_id
_entity_poly.type
_entity_poly.pdbx_seq_one_letter_code
_entity_poly.pdbx_strand_id
1 'polypeptide(L)'
;MRRGTFRAVRLSWTPADTHVAAATAAAQIPAALVAWLALSSGQDDYGIPPPTLGWACVLLFAPLWVPVTGMLQTALLTRPAGTLAALKGGWSYYLGATALVSALWAVLATLTLGAPLLPTAAALTALGILPMLAVLVLRRRSYPWSAGGVWWRSVPASVALFGVALAGMLAADAAGLVPEYEPPRLSADRLTGVWRGPDGAELTLRPGGHAEANALPAQRPDGDWSADKVYDVCDATGTWFLDTEGRHDGYAGEGPEERDGAVVRLEGCGAETYWVVGGTADSPELFVLFGDPDAGDLRILRPV
;
A
#
# COMPACT_ATOMS: atom_id res chain seq x y z
N MET A 1 28.54 27.28 -42.61
CA MET A 1 28.04 26.57 -41.38
C MET A 1 27.86 27.57 -40.25
N ARG A 2 26.62 28.07 -40.00
CA ARG A 2 26.34 28.96 -38.86
C ARG A 2 26.15 28.11 -37.61
N ARG A 3 27.12 28.16 -36.70
CA ARG A 3 26.96 27.64 -35.34
C ARG A 3 25.89 28.47 -34.65
N GLY A 4 24.68 27.91 -34.57
CA GLY A 4 23.60 28.48 -33.77
C GLY A 4 24.03 28.48 -32.32
N THR A 5 24.30 29.66 -31.77
CA THR A 5 24.48 29.89 -30.34
C THR A 5 23.14 29.50 -29.67
N PHE A 6 23.10 28.37 -29.01
CA PHE A 6 21.99 27.99 -28.14
C PHE A 6 21.92 29.05 -27.03
N ARG A 7 21.04 30.04 -27.22
CA ARG A 7 20.66 30.95 -26.17
C ARG A 7 20.08 30.10 -25.02
N ALA A 8 20.78 30.02 -23.92
CA ALA A 8 20.25 29.47 -22.70
C ALA A 8 19.02 30.30 -22.29
N VAL A 9 17.85 29.87 -22.72
CA VAL A 9 16.58 30.44 -22.27
C VAL A 9 16.50 30.12 -20.80
N ARG A 10 16.65 31.13 -19.93
CA ARG A 10 16.36 31.00 -18.50
C ARG A 10 14.88 30.66 -18.39
N LEU A 11 14.62 29.38 -18.19
CA LEU A 11 13.28 28.84 -18.15
C LEU A 11 12.68 29.09 -16.74
N SER A 12 12.16 30.31 -16.52
CA SER A 12 11.31 30.52 -15.36
C SER A 12 10.10 29.62 -15.43
N TRP A 13 9.70 29.04 -14.31
CA TRP A 13 8.49 28.22 -14.22
C TRP A 13 7.25 29.10 -14.42
N THR A 14 6.38 28.74 -15.36
CA THR A 14 5.18 29.52 -15.72
C THR A 14 3.91 28.83 -15.19
N PRO A 15 2.76 29.58 -15.08
CA PRO A 15 1.48 28.96 -14.77
C PRO A 15 1.06 27.86 -15.77
N ALA A 16 1.40 28.03 -17.06
CA ALA A 16 1.13 27.01 -18.07
C ALA A 16 1.87 25.70 -17.79
N ASP A 17 3.13 25.78 -17.35
CA ASP A 17 3.91 24.59 -16.95
C ASP A 17 3.27 23.88 -15.76
N THR A 18 2.70 24.62 -14.82
CA THR A 18 1.99 24.06 -13.68
C THR A 18 0.79 23.22 -14.14
N HIS A 19 -0.02 23.75 -15.07
CA HIS A 19 -1.16 23.01 -15.60
C HIS A 19 -0.73 21.77 -16.40
N VAL A 20 0.33 21.87 -17.21
CA VAL A 20 0.89 20.73 -17.93
C VAL A 20 1.37 19.64 -17.00
N ALA A 21 2.18 20.01 -16.00
CA ALA A 21 2.69 19.07 -15.03
C ALA A 21 1.57 18.41 -14.22
N ALA A 22 0.61 19.21 -13.75
CA ALA A 22 -0.52 18.73 -12.94
C ALA A 22 -1.45 17.79 -13.73
N ALA A 23 -1.78 18.15 -14.97
CA ALA A 23 -2.60 17.29 -15.81
C ALA A 23 -1.90 15.97 -16.17
N THR A 24 -0.57 16.00 -16.39
CA THR A 24 0.22 14.78 -16.61
C THR A 24 0.34 13.96 -15.33
N ALA A 25 0.55 14.59 -14.18
CA ALA A 25 0.57 13.92 -12.89
C ALA A 25 -0.78 13.24 -12.58
N ALA A 26 -1.88 13.95 -12.81
CA ALA A 26 -3.22 13.39 -12.69
C ALA A 26 -3.46 12.19 -13.61
N ALA A 27 -2.98 12.25 -14.86
CA ALA A 27 -3.12 11.17 -15.83
C ALA A 27 -2.38 9.88 -15.43
N GLN A 28 -1.37 9.95 -14.58
CA GLN A 28 -0.63 8.77 -14.10
C GLN A 28 -1.35 8.00 -12.98
N ILE A 29 -2.30 8.64 -12.28
CA ILE A 29 -2.89 8.06 -11.06
C ILE A 29 -3.49 6.67 -11.30
N PRO A 30 -4.33 6.42 -12.34
CA PRO A 30 -4.87 5.09 -12.58
C PRO A 30 -3.79 4.04 -12.87
N ALA A 31 -2.75 4.40 -13.62
CA ALA A 31 -1.63 3.50 -13.89
C ALA A 31 -0.79 3.22 -12.63
N ALA A 32 -0.58 4.23 -11.79
CA ALA A 32 0.11 4.07 -10.51
C ALA A 32 -0.67 3.17 -9.55
N LEU A 33 -2.01 3.26 -9.56
CA LEU A 33 -2.86 2.37 -8.77
C LEU A 33 -2.72 0.91 -9.21
N VAL A 34 -2.74 0.63 -10.52
CA VAL A 34 -2.50 -0.73 -11.06
C VAL A 34 -1.13 -1.26 -10.61
N ALA A 35 -0.08 -0.44 -10.74
CA ALA A 35 1.26 -0.83 -10.31
C ALA A 35 1.33 -1.09 -8.79
N TRP A 36 0.64 -0.26 -8.00
CA TRP A 36 0.57 -0.46 -6.55
C TRP A 36 -0.16 -1.75 -6.19
N LEU A 37 -1.29 -2.05 -6.82
CA LEU A 37 -2.02 -3.31 -6.62
C LEU A 37 -1.15 -4.53 -6.96
N ALA A 38 -0.43 -4.48 -8.09
CA ALA A 38 0.48 -5.56 -8.47
C ALA A 38 1.65 -5.76 -7.48
N LEU A 39 2.14 -4.70 -6.86
CA LEU A 39 3.21 -4.77 -5.88
C LEU A 39 2.71 -5.19 -4.49
N SER A 40 1.43 -4.93 -4.17
CA SER A 40 0.83 -5.30 -2.90
C SER A 40 0.26 -6.72 -2.86
N SER A 41 0.08 -7.40 -4.00
CA SER A 41 -0.46 -8.76 -4.06
C SER A 41 0.41 -9.81 -3.35
N GLY A 42 1.71 -9.54 -3.16
CA GLY A 42 2.61 -10.38 -2.36
C GLY A 42 2.61 -10.09 -0.86
N GLN A 43 1.69 -9.24 -0.36
CA GLN A 43 1.56 -8.94 1.06
C GLN A 43 0.36 -9.65 1.65
N ASP A 44 0.43 -9.98 2.95
CA ASP A 44 -0.70 -10.54 3.66
C ASP A 44 -1.84 -9.52 3.76
N ASP A 45 -3.00 -9.86 3.28
CA ASP A 45 -4.23 -9.06 3.39
C ASP A 45 -5.07 -9.43 4.62
N TYR A 46 -4.63 -10.45 5.38
CA TYR A 46 -5.32 -10.99 6.55
C TYR A 46 -6.75 -11.46 6.26
N GLY A 47 -7.08 -11.73 5.00
CA GLY A 47 -8.43 -12.10 4.58
C GLY A 47 -9.43 -10.95 4.63
N ILE A 48 -8.96 -9.70 4.70
CA ILE A 48 -9.84 -8.53 4.68
C ILE A 48 -10.25 -8.27 3.23
N PRO A 49 -11.55 -8.39 2.88
CA PRO A 49 -12.01 -8.13 1.53
C PRO A 49 -11.78 -6.66 1.15
N PRO A 50 -11.46 -6.37 -0.12
CA PRO A 50 -11.30 -5.00 -0.56
C PRO A 50 -12.62 -4.22 -0.38
N PRO A 51 -12.59 -3.01 0.20
CA PRO A 51 -13.78 -2.24 0.52
C PRO A 51 -14.51 -1.78 -0.76
N THR A 52 -15.46 -2.59 -1.25
CA THR A 52 -16.17 -2.35 -2.52
C THR A 52 -16.89 -1.00 -2.54
N LEU A 53 -17.58 -0.64 -1.45
CA LEU A 53 -18.22 0.67 -1.30
C LEU A 53 -17.20 1.80 -1.27
N GLY A 54 -16.06 1.59 -0.61
CA GLY A 54 -14.95 2.53 -0.60
C GLY A 54 -14.42 2.81 -2.01
N TRP A 55 -14.23 1.77 -2.82
CA TRP A 55 -13.80 1.92 -4.22
C TRP A 55 -14.85 2.65 -5.06
N ALA A 56 -16.14 2.38 -4.88
CA ALA A 56 -17.20 3.11 -5.57
C ALA A 56 -17.17 4.61 -5.22
N CYS A 57 -16.97 4.96 -3.96
CA CYS A 57 -16.80 6.36 -3.54
C CYS A 57 -15.54 7.00 -4.14
N VAL A 58 -14.40 6.30 -4.13
CA VAL A 58 -13.14 6.80 -4.73
C VAL A 58 -13.35 7.11 -6.22
N LEU A 59 -14.01 6.23 -6.96
CA LEU A 59 -14.28 6.43 -8.38
C LEU A 59 -15.29 7.56 -8.62
N LEU A 60 -16.37 7.66 -7.84
CA LEU A 60 -17.38 8.70 -7.94
C LEU A 60 -16.77 10.10 -7.74
N PHE A 61 -15.87 10.24 -6.77
CA PHE A 61 -15.21 11.50 -6.47
C PHE A 61 -13.89 11.73 -7.22
N ALA A 62 -13.50 10.81 -8.13
CA ALA A 62 -12.28 10.95 -8.93
C ALA A 62 -12.17 12.28 -9.69
N PRO A 63 -13.25 12.84 -10.29
CA PRO A 63 -13.16 14.12 -10.96
C PRO A 63 -12.72 15.29 -10.05
N LEU A 64 -12.89 15.15 -8.74
CA LEU A 64 -12.50 16.16 -7.76
C LEU A 64 -11.08 15.90 -7.24
N TRP A 65 -10.80 14.71 -6.74
CA TRP A 65 -9.52 14.45 -6.06
C TRP A 65 -8.35 14.22 -7.02
N VAL A 66 -8.58 13.71 -8.24
CA VAL A 66 -7.51 13.48 -9.22
C VAL A 66 -6.83 14.77 -9.66
N PRO A 67 -7.54 15.85 -10.05
CA PRO A 67 -6.91 17.14 -10.33
C PRO A 67 -6.19 17.74 -9.12
N VAL A 68 -6.78 17.62 -7.93
CA VAL A 68 -6.16 18.15 -6.68
C VAL A 68 -4.85 17.42 -6.41
N THR A 69 -4.83 16.08 -6.52
CA THR A 69 -3.62 15.28 -6.34
C THR A 69 -2.55 15.62 -7.37
N GLY A 70 -2.93 15.79 -8.65
CA GLY A 70 -2.00 16.24 -9.71
C GLY A 70 -1.39 17.61 -9.44
N MET A 71 -2.19 18.57 -8.94
CA MET A 71 -1.70 19.89 -8.52
C MET A 71 -0.76 19.78 -7.31
N LEU A 72 -1.12 18.99 -6.30
CA LEU A 72 -0.30 18.77 -5.11
C LEU A 72 1.04 18.11 -5.46
N GLN A 73 1.03 17.05 -6.26
CA GLN A 73 2.25 16.41 -6.76
C GLN A 73 3.12 17.40 -7.53
N THR A 74 2.52 18.25 -8.36
CA THR A 74 3.27 19.28 -9.09
C THR A 74 3.89 20.29 -8.15
N ALA A 75 3.15 20.76 -7.14
CA ALA A 75 3.64 21.74 -6.18
C ALA A 75 4.78 21.20 -5.33
N LEU A 76 4.70 19.95 -4.90
CA LEU A 76 5.67 19.33 -3.99
C LEU A 76 6.88 18.71 -4.71
N LEU A 77 6.72 18.19 -5.92
CA LEU A 77 7.74 17.43 -6.61
C LEU A 77 8.24 18.13 -7.89
N THR A 78 7.36 18.35 -8.87
CA THR A 78 7.77 18.77 -10.21
C THR A 78 8.22 20.23 -10.27
N ARG A 79 7.50 21.14 -9.61
CA ARG A 79 7.83 22.58 -9.60
C ARG A 79 9.15 22.86 -8.89
N PRO A 80 9.45 22.33 -7.69
CA PRO A 80 10.75 22.52 -7.05
C PRO A 80 11.90 21.96 -7.91
N ALA A 81 11.72 20.77 -8.48
CA ALA A 81 12.71 20.18 -9.39
C ALA A 81 12.96 21.05 -10.64
N GLY A 82 11.89 21.56 -11.25
CA GLY A 82 11.99 22.44 -12.41
C GLY A 82 12.67 23.76 -12.12
N THR A 83 12.41 24.38 -10.96
CA THR A 83 13.07 25.63 -10.54
C THR A 83 14.56 25.42 -10.25
N LEU A 84 14.94 24.32 -9.59
CA LEU A 84 16.35 23.97 -9.35
C LEU A 84 17.09 23.71 -10.65
N ALA A 85 16.50 22.96 -11.58
CA ALA A 85 17.11 22.66 -12.87
C ALA A 85 17.30 23.91 -13.74
N ALA A 86 16.39 24.89 -13.64
CA ALA A 86 16.47 26.15 -14.38
C ALA A 86 17.72 26.98 -14.04
N LEU A 87 18.34 26.77 -12.87
CA LEU A 87 19.55 27.47 -12.46
C LEU A 87 20.76 27.12 -13.34
N LYS A 88 20.83 25.89 -13.87
CA LYS A 88 21.98 25.41 -14.64
C LYS A 88 21.70 25.23 -16.13
N GLY A 89 20.44 25.02 -16.52
CA GLY A 89 19.97 24.85 -17.91
C GLY A 89 20.55 23.61 -18.58
N GLY A 90 19.70 22.71 -19.00
CA GLY A 90 20.07 21.48 -19.67
C GLY A 90 19.17 20.31 -19.25
N TRP A 91 18.91 19.44 -20.16
CA TRP A 91 17.99 18.32 -19.98
C TRP A 91 18.38 17.40 -18.80
N SER A 92 19.65 17.05 -18.67
CA SER A 92 20.13 16.17 -17.58
C SER A 92 19.91 16.78 -16.20
N TYR A 93 19.94 18.10 -16.07
CA TYR A 93 19.68 18.76 -14.79
C TYR A 93 18.22 18.64 -14.34
N TYR A 94 17.26 18.57 -15.28
CA TYR A 94 15.85 18.37 -14.92
C TYR A 94 15.61 16.97 -14.36
N LEU A 95 16.21 15.93 -14.94
CA LEU A 95 16.14 14.57 -14.41
C LEU A 95 16.85 14.45 -13.06
N GLY A 96 18.06 15.00 -12.96
CA GLY A 96 18.82 15.00 -11.69
C GLY A 96 18.11 15.77 -10.57
N ALA A 97 17.52 16.93 -10.88
CA ALA A 97 16.73 17.69 -9.91
C ALA A 97 15.47 16.95 -9.47
N THR A 98 14.79 16.25 -10.39
CA THR A 98 13.63 15.41 -10.04
C THR A 98 14.04 14.30 -9.08
N ALA A 99 15.13 13.58 -9.37
CA ALA A 99 15.65 12.54 -8.49
C ALA A 99 16.07 13.09 -7.12
N LEU A 100 16.72 14.27 -7.08
CA LEU A 100 17.12 14.92 -5.82
C LEU A 100 15.90 15.30 -4.96
N VAL A 101 14.88 15.94 -5.55
CA VAL A 101 13.67 16.32 -4.81
C VAL A 101 12.92 15.08 -4.33
N SER A 102 12.85 14.03 -5.17
CA SER A 102 12.26 12.75 -4.80
C SER A 102 12.99 12.09 -3.63
N ALA A 103 14.33 12.10 -3.64
CA ALA A 103 15.13 11.56 -2.55
C ALA A 103 14.92 12.32 -1.24
N LEU A 104 14.79 13.66 -1.28
CA LEU A 104 14.50 14.46 -0.09
C LEU A 104 13.12 14.09 0.50
N TRP A 105 12.10 13.94 -0.33
CA TRP A 105 10.78 13.49 0.12
C TRP A 105 10.79 12.05 0.63
N ALA A 106 11.57 11.16 0.01
CA ALA A 106 11.73 9.78 0.48
C ALA A 106 12.38 9.73 1.87
N VAL A 107 13.43 10.54 2.10
CA VAL A 107 14.05 10.67 3.45
C VAL A 107 13.02 11.15 4.47
N LEU A 108 12.23 12.17 4.13
CA LEU A 108 11.18 12.65 5.03
C LEU A 108 10.15 11.56 5.32
N ALA A 109 9.68 10.83 4.31
CA ALA A 109 8.74 9.73 4.47
C ALA A 109 9.32 8.58 5.34
N THR A 110 10.60 8.27 5.16
CA THR A 110 11.29 7.28 6.02
C THR A 110 11.33 7.72 7.47
N LEU A 111 11.66 8.99 7.74
CA LEU A 111 11.77 9.51 9.10
C LEU A 111 10.41 9.67 9.81
N THR A 112 9.35 9.95 9.06
CA THR A 112 8.02 10.23 9.64
C THR A 112 7.06 9.04 9.62
N LEU A 113 7.16 8.19 8.60
CA LEU A 113 6.22 7.10 8.33
C LEU A 113 6.88 5.72 8.37
N GLY A 114 8.21 5.64 8.54
CA GLY A 114 8.94 4.37 8.48
C GLY A 114 9.03 3.76 7.07
N ALA A 115 8.70 4.53 6.02
CA ALA A 115 8.70 4.02 4.65
C ALA A 115 10.11 3.60 4.18
N PRO A 116 10.26 2.53 3.38
CA PRO A 116 11.56 2.08 2.89
C PRO A 116 12.15 3.11 1.91
N LEU A 117 13.36 3.60 2.17
CA LEU A 117 13.97 4.75 1.47
C LEU A 117 14.10 4.54 -0.04
N LEU A 118 14.72 3.45 -0.46
CA LEU A 118 15.04 3.24 -1.88
C LEU A 118 13.80 3.02 -2.75
N PRO A 119 12.83 2.15 -2.40
CA PRO A 119 11.60 2.00 -3.15
C PRO A 119 10.79 3.30 -3.22
N THR A 120 10.70 4.04 -2.11
CA THR A 120 9.98 5.32 -2.05
C THR A 120 10.64 6.37 -2.95
N ALA A 121 11.96 6.49 -2.92
CA ALA A 121 12.71 7.41 -3.79
C ALA A 121 12.53 7.04 -5.28
N ALA A 122 12.57 5.75 -5.62
CA ALA A 122 12.36 5.26 -6.98
C ALA A 122 10.93 5.56 -7.47
N ALA A 123 9.91 5.28 -6.67
CA ALA A 123 8.50 5.54 -6.98
C ALA A 123 8.24 7.05 -7.20
N LEU A 124 8.70 7.90 -6.27
CA LEU A 124 8.54 9.36 -6.39
C LEU A 124 9.30 9.90 -7.62
N THR A 125 10.48 9.34 -7.94
CA THR A 125 11.23 9.74 -9.14
C THR A 125 10.48 9.34 -10.41
N ALA A 126 9.96 8.13 -10.49
CA ALA A 126 9.15 7.67 -11.61
C ALA A 126 7.90 8.56 -11.83
N LEU A 127 7.18 8.88 -10.75
CA LEU A 127 6.02 9.78 -10.77
C LEU A 127 6.39 11.22 -11.17
N GLY A 128 7.59 11.70 -10.84
CA GLY A 128 8.05 13.05 -11.20
C GLY A 128 8.58 13.20 -12.62
N ILE A 129 9.12 12.13 -13.21
CA ILE A 129 9.75 12.16 -14.53
C ILE A 129 8.75 12.51 -15.64
N LEU A 130 7.59 11.84 -15.72
CA LEU A 130 6.63 12.06 -16.82
C LEU A 130 6.08 13.50 -16.83
N PRO A 131 5.63 14.10 -15.70
CA PRO A 131 5.24 15.51 -15.67
C PRO A 131 6.36 16.45 -16.10
N MET A 132 7.59 16.19 -15.67
CA MET A 132 8.75 16.99 -16.07
C MET A 132 9.02 16.88 -17.57
N LEU A 133 8.98 15.66 -18.12
CA LEU A 133 9.12 15.42 -19.56
C LEU A 133 8.05 16.13 -20.37
N ALA A 134 6.80 16.05 -19.94
CA ALA A 134 5.68 16.74 -20.61
C ALA A 134 5.92 18.25 -20.68
N VAL A 135 6.31 18.87 -19.58
CA VAL A 135 6.66 20.31 -19.56
C VAL A 135 7.79 20.61 -20.54
N LEU A 136 8.86 19.83 -20.54
CA LEU A 136 10.02 20.06 -21.43
C LEU A 136 9.67 19.89 -22.90
N VAL A 137 8.90 18.87 -23.26
CA VAL A 137 8.47 18.61 -24.63
C VAL A 137 7.56 19.72 -25.14
N LEU A 138 6.59 20.16 -24.33
CA LEU A 138 5.66 21.20 -24.74
C LEU A 138 6.33 22.57 -24.85
N ARG A 139 7.24 22.92 -23.97
CA ARG A 139 8.08 24.11 -24.09
C ARG A 139 8.88 24.12 -25.39
N ARG A 140 9.50 22.99 -25.80
CA ARG A 140 10.25 22.87 -27.05
C ARG A 140 9.37 23.06 -28.30
N ARG A 141 8.13 22.61 -28.24
CA ARG A 141 7.19 22.70 -29.37
C ARG A 141 6.46 24.02 -29.45
N SER A 142 6.67 24.93 -28.46
CA SER A 142 5.99 26.25 -28.39
C SER A 142 4.47 26.16 -28.58
N TYR A 143 3.85 25.13 -28.05
CA TYR A 143 2.42 24.86 -28.21
C TYR A 143 1.59 25.84 -27.37
N PRO A 144 0.70 26.62 -27.98
CA PRO A 144 -0.17 27.57 -27.29
C PRO A 144 -1.43 26.86 -26.75
N TRP A 145 -1.25 25.94 -25.79
CA TRP A 145 -2.40 25.26 -25.21
C TRP A 145 -3.01 26.08 -24.06
N SER A 146 -4.33 26.26 -24.13
CA SER A 146 -5.07 26.74 -22.98
C SER A 146 -5.03 25.70 -21.83
N ALA A 147 -5.16 26.16 -20.60
CA ALA A 147 -5.22 25.27 -19.43
C ALA A 147 -6.27 24.15 -19.61
N GLY A 148 -7.50 24.51 -20.05
CA GLY A 148 -8.55 23.54 -20.29
C GLY A 148 -8.19 22.53 -21.40
N GLY A 149 -7.49 22.98 -22.45
CA GLY A 149 -7.05 22.08 -23.53
C GLY A 149 -6.02 21.04 -23.07
N VAL A 150 -5.16 21.38 -22.10
CA VAL A 150 -4.21 20.45 -21.48
C VAL A 150 -4.95 19.40 -20.65
N TRP A 151 -5.85 19.83 -19.77
CA TRP A 151 -6.63 18.93 -18.92
C TRP A 151 -7.49 17.98 -19.74
N TRP A 152 -8.15 18.46 -20.80
CA TRP A 152 -8.95 17.58 -21.64
C TRP A 152 -8.12 16.50 -22.36
N ARG A 153 -6.89 16.80 -22.76
CA ARG A 153 -5.99 15.83 -23.38
C ARG A 153 -5.36 14.86 -22.38
N SER A 154 -5.34 15.19 -21.08
CA SER A 154 -4.87 14.27 -20.06
C SER A 154 -5.81 13.07 -19.89
N VAL A 155 -7.10 13.17 -20.23
CA VAL A 155 -8.06 12.06 -20.12
C VAL A 155 -7.68 10.88 -21.03
N PRO A 156 -7.55 11.04 -22.37
CA PRO A 156 -7.12 9.92 -23.21
C PRO A 156 -5.71 9.45 -22.89
N ALA A 157 -4.81 10.33 -22.43
CA ALA A 157 -3.49 9.94 -21.98
C ALA A 157 -3.55 9.05 -20.72
N SER A 158 -4.47 9.37 -19.79
CA SER A 158 -4.71 8.54 -18.59
C SER A 158 -5.24 7.14 -18.97
N VAL A 159 -6.20 7.08 -19.88
CA VAL A 159 -6.73 5.79 -20.39
C VAL A 159 -5.63 4.96 -21.04
N ALA A 160 -4.78 5.58 -21.86
CA ALA A 160 -3.67 4.91 -22.50
C ALA A 160 -2.63 4.39 -21.48
N LEU A 161 -2.25 5.21 -20.50
CA LEU A 161 -1.33 4.82 -19.43
C LEU A 161 -1.90 3.69 -18.59
N PHE A 162 -3.17 3.76 -18.22
CA PHE A 162 -3.87 2.69 -17.51
C PHE A 162 -3.87 1.39 -18.32
N GLY A 163 -4.21 1.45 -19.63
CA GLY A 163 -4.20 0.27 -20.49
C GLY A 163 -2.82 -0.37 -20.60
N VAL A 164 -1.76 0.45 -20.72
CA VAL A 164 -0.37 -0.06 -20.75
C VAL A 164 0.01 -0.68 -19.40
N ALA A 165 -0.34 -0.04 -18.27
CA ALA A 165 -0.04 -0.57 -16.94
C ALA A 165 -0.80 -1.88 -16.70
N LEU A 166 -2.08 -1.95 -17.05
CA LEU A 166 -2.89 -3.16 -16.90
C LEU A 166 -2.35 -4.30 -17.79
N ALA A 167 -2.06 -4.03 -19.07
CA ALA A 167 -1.47 -5.03 -19.94
C ALA A 167 -0.10 -5.52 -19.45
N GLY A 168 0.71 -4.60 -18.91
CA GLY A 168 2.00 -4.93 -18.29
C GLY A 168 1.84 -5.78 -17.04
N MET A 169 0.87 -5.46 -16.18
CA MET A 169 0.55 -6.26 -15.00
C MET A 169 0.10 -7.69 -15.40
N LEU A 170 -0.86 -7.81 -16.32
CA LEU A 170 -1.33 -9.12 -16.78
C LEU A 170 -0.23 -9.95 -17.45
N ALA A 171 0.67 -9.31 -18.18
CA ALA A 171 1.81 -10.00 -18.77
C ALA A 171 2.84 -10.43 -17.71
N ALA A 172 3.06 -9.62 -16.69
CA ALA A 172 3.93 -9.96 -15.57
C ALA A 172 3.36 -11.10 -14.72
N ASP A 173 2.05 -11.07 -14.47
CA ASP A 173 1.32 -12.13 -13.77
C ASP A 173 1.40 -13.46 -14.55
N ALA A 174 1.08 -13.45 -15.83
CA ALA A 174 1.20 -14.62 -16.70
C ALA A 174 2.65 -15.18 -16.81
N ALA A 175 3.65 -14.32 -16.56
CA ALA A 175 5.06 -14.70 -16.51
C ALA A 175 5.53 -15.14 -15.10
N GLY A 176 4.65 -15.15 -14.09
CA GLY A 176 4.98 -15.47 -12.69
C GLY A 176 5.90 -14.42 -12.03
N LEU A 177 5.87 -13.16 -12.52
CA LEU A 177 6.68 -12.07 -11.98
C LEU A 177 5.93 -11.23 -10.93
N VAL A 178 4.61 -11.38 -10.86
CA VAL A 178 3.80 -10.75 -9.79
C VAL A 178 3.90 -11.65 -8.58
N PRO A 179 4.37 -11.13 -7.42
CA PRO A 179 4.45 -11.95 -6.23
C PRO A 179 3.04 -12.32 -5.76
N GLU A 180 2.81 -13.58 -5.50
CA GLU A 180 1.63 -14.08 -4.83
C GLU A 180 1.97 -14.28 -3.35
N TYR A 181 1.07 -13.90 -2.46
CA TYR A 181 1.29 -14.11 -1.03
C TYR A 181 1.11 -15.60 -0.71
N GLU A 182 2.14 -16.19 -0.11
CA GLU A 182 2.09 -17.54 0.42
C GLU A 182 2.20 -17.48 1.95
N PRO A 183 1.15 -17.91 2.70
CA PRO A 183 1.21 -17.93 4.15
C PRO A 183 2.32 -18.87 4.64
N PRO A 184 3.08 -18.48 5.68
CA PRO A 184 4.13 -19.33 6.21
C PRO A 184 3.54 -20.55 6.91
N ARG A 185 4.09 -21.74 6.64
CA ARG A 185 3.75 -22.97 7.36
C ARG A 185 4.65 -23.11 8.57
N LEU A 186 4.06 -23.11 9.76
CA LEU A 186 4.80 -23.22 11.01
C LEU A 186 4.55 -24.59 11.66
N SER A 187 5.63 -25.23 12.14
CA SER A 187 5.49 -26.40 12.99
C SER A 187 5.03 -25.98 14.41
N ALA A 188 4.45 -26.91 15.16
CA ALA A 188 4.06 -26.67 16.54
C ALA A 188 5.23 -26.14 17.41
N ASP A 189 6.44 -26.65 17.16
CA ASP A 189 7.64 -26.19 17.89
C ASP A 189 7.97 -24.71 17.59
N ARG A 190 7.74 -24.24 16.37
CA ARG A 190 7.95 -22.84 15.98
C ARG A 190 6.86 -21.89 16.48
N LEU A 191 5.69 -22.42 16.78
CA LEU A 191 4.61 -21.67 17.42
C LEU A 191 4.83 -21.51 18.94
N THR A 192 5.61 -22.41 19.56
CA THR A 192 5.92 -22.29 20.99
C THR A 192 6.74 -21.05 21.27
N GLY A 193 6.34 -20.30 22.29
CA GLY A 193 7.00 -19.05 22.68
C GLY A 193 6.00 -18.00 23.15
N VAL A 194 6.49 -16.77 23.25
CA VAL A 194 5.70 -15.62 23.68
C VAL A 194 5.36 -14.77 22.45
N TRP A 195 4.10 -14.50 22.29
CA TRP A 195 3.53 -13.70 21.23
C TRP A 195 2.91 -12.44 21.82
N ARG A 196 3.27 -11.26 21.32
CA ARG A 196 2.78 -9.97 21.82
C ARG A 196 2.03 -9.19 20.78
N GLY A 197 0.94 -8.56 21.22
CA GLY A 197 0.10 -7.69 20.43
C GLY A 197 -0.01 -6.28 20.98
N PRO A 198 -0.89 -5.46 20.39
CA PRO A 198 -1.24 -4.15 20.93
C PRO A 198 -1.94 -4.27 22.31
N ASP A 199 -2.04 -3.15 23.00
CA ASP A 199 -2.77 -3.01 24.29
C ASP A 199 -2.28 -3.96 25.41
N GLY A 200 -1.05 -4.47 25.29
CA GLY A 200 -0.46 -5.38 26.28
C GLY A 200 -0.89 -6.84 26.13
N ALA A 201 -1.57 -7.19 25.03
CA ALA A 201 -1.95 -8.57 24.75
C ALA A 201 -0.72 -9.47 24.64
N GLU A 202 -0.70 -10.57 25.41
CA GLU A 202 0.34 -11.56 25.38
C GLU A 202 -0.26 -12.96 25.39
N LEU A 203 0.24 -13.81 24.49
CA LEU A 203 -0.09 -15.22 24.39
C LEU A 203 1.20 -16.04 24.50
N THR A 204 1.29 -16.89 25.50
CA THR A 204 2.40 -17.83 25.68
C THR A 204 1.93 -19.24 25.31
N LEU A 205 2.51 -19.79 24.25
CA LEU A 205 2.26 -21.16 23.80
C LEU A 205 3.40 -22.05 24.29
N ARG A 206 3.08 -23.07 25.11
CA ARG A 206 4.07 -23.98 25.67
C ARG A 206 4.05 -25.33 24.96
N PRO A 207 5.19 -26.05 24.92
CA PRO A 207 5.20 -27.45 24.49
C PRO A 207 4.20 -28.28 25.29
N GLY A 208 3.55 -29.24 24.63
CA GLY A 208 2.53 -30.07 25.28
C GLY A 208 1.12 -29.46 25.29
N GLY A 209 0.91 -28.34 24.55
CA GLY A 209 -0.43 -27.83 24.31
C GLY A 209 -0.97 -26.94 25.43
N HIS A 210 -0.14 -26.41 26.31
CA HIS A 210 -0.55 -25.44 27.34
C HIS A 210 -0.46 -24.01 26.81
N ALA A 211 -1.48 -23.20 27.08
CA ALA A 211 -1.55 -21.78 26.73
C ALA A 211 -1.70 -20.94 28.01
N GLU A 212 -1.05 -19.77 28.02
CA GLU A 212 -1.27 -18.71 29.00
C GLU A 212 -1.56 -17.41 28.25
N ALA A 213 -2.60 -16.72 28.65
CA ALA A 213 -3.04 -15.46 28.06
C ALA A 213 -3.02 -14.35 29.10
N ASN A 214 -2.56 -13.16 28.70
CA ASN A 214 -2.66 -11.93 29.47
C ASN A 214 -3.19 -10.83 28.54
N ALA A 215 -4.26 -10.17 28.93
CA ALA A 215 -4.98 -9.17 28.14
C ALA A 215 -5.28 -9.61 26.70
N LEU A 216 -5.45 -10.92 26.46
CA LEU A 216 -5.61 -11.49 25.13
C LEU A 216 -7.06 -11.35 24.67
N PRO A 217 -7.33 -10.81 23.45
CA PRO A 217 -8.65 -10.87 22.87
C PRO A 217 -9.03 -12.32 22.50
N ALA A 218 -10.23 -12.72 22.89
CA ALA A 218 -10.80 -14.05 22.63
C ALA A 218 -12.20 -13.93 22.05
N GLN A 219 -12.59 -14.88 21.19
CA GLN A 219 -13.90 -14.90 20.56
C GLN A 219 -15.02 -14.96 21.61
N ARG A 220 -16.07 -14.16 21.44
CA ARG A 220 -17.23 -14.23 22.32
C ARG A 220 -18.09 -15.46 22.02
N PRO A 221 -18.62 -16.14 23.07
CA PRO A 221 -19.43 -17.33 22.89
C PRO A 221 -20.79 -17.07 22.21
N ASP A 222 -21.32 -15.88 22.40
CA ASP A 222 -22.67 -15.50 21.94
C ASP A 222 -22.72 -14.94 20.52
N GLY A 223 -21.57 -14.58 19.94
CA GLY A 223 -21.50 -14.03 18.60
C GLY A 223 -22.33 -12.76 18.40
N ASP A 224 -22.64 -12.04 19.47
CA ASP A 224 -23.48 -10.83 19.40
C ASP A 224 -22.73 -9.68 18.75
N TRP A 225 -23.06 -9.43 17.50
CA TRP A 225 -22.47 -8.39 16.64
C TRP A 225 -22.92 -6.97 17.02
N SER A 226 -23.95 -6.85 17.88
CA SER A 226 -24.49 -5.56 18.32
C SER A 226 -23.78 -5.01 19.56
N ALA A 227 -22.87 -5.75 20.15
CA ALA A 227 -22.11 -5.33 21.32
C ALA A 227 -21.01 -4.31 20.95
N ASP A 228 -20.71 -3.38 21.86
CA ASP A 228 -19.64 -2.38 21.69
C ASP A 228 -18.25 -3.02 21.46
N LYS A 229 -18.06 -4.29 21.87
CA LYS A 229 -16.88 -5.08 21.60
C LYS A 229 -17.27 -6.46 21.09
N VAL A 230 -16.64 -6.90 20.03
CA VAL A 230 -16.88 -8.21 19.39
C VAL A 230 -16.01 -9.33 19.98
N TYR A 231 -15.19 -9.05 21.01
CA TYR A 231 -14.33 -10.01 21.69
C TYR A 231 -14.31 -9.72 23.20
N ASP A 232 -13.97 -10.74 23.98
CA ASP A 232 -13.65 -10.60 25.40
C ASP A 232 -12.14 -10.47 25.58
N VAL A 233 -11.70 -9.78 26.65
CA VAL A 233 -10.27 -9.68 27.00
C VAL A 233 -9.99 -10.64 28.14
N CYS A 234 -9.05 -11.55 27.94
CA CYS A 234 -8.82 -12.69 28.81
C CYS A 234 -7.46 -12.65 29.50
N ASP A 235 -7.49 -12.91 30.81
CA ASP A 235 -6.32 -13.26 31.63
C ASP A 235 -6.56 -14.69 32.16
N ALA A 236 -6.11 -15.70 31.43
CA ALA A 236 -6.44 -17.10 31.74
C ALA A 236 -5.37 -18.06 31.24
N THR A 237 -5.39 -19.27 31.77
CA THR A 237 -4.65 -20.41 31.24
C THR A 237 -5.57 -21.30 30.43
N GLY A 238 -5.00 -22.18 29.61
CA GLY A 238 -5.81 -23.07 28.79
C GLY A 238 -4.96 -24.02 27.97
N THR A 239 -5.52 -24.41 26.84
CA THR A 239 -4.86 -25.34 25.91
C THR A 239 -4.78 -24.76 24.51
N TRP A 240 -3.81 -25.23 23.75
CA TRP A 240 -3.69 -24.92 22.35
C TRP A 240 -3.25 -26.15 21.53
N PHE A 241 -3.57 -26.12 20.25
CA PHE A 241 -3.02 -27.05 19.27
C PHE A 241 -2.89 -26.39 17.91
N LEU A 242 -1.96 -26.90 17.09
CA LEU A 242 -1.82 -26.47 15.71
C LEU A 242 -2.88 -27.17 14.85
N ASP A 243 -3.68 -26.38 14.13
CA ASP A 243 -4.55 -26.87 13.07
C ASP A 243 -3.92 -26.57 11.70
N THR A 244 -3.74 -27.61 10.89
CA THR A 244 -3.20 -27.52 9.52
C THR A 244 -4.25 -27.82 8.45
N GLU A 245 -5.50 -28.05 8.86
CA GLU A 245 -6.59 -28.40 7.96
C GLU A 245 -7.54 -27.20 7.71
N GLY A 246 -7.31 -26.07 8.38
CA GLY A 246 -8.11 -24.84 8.22
C GLY A 246 -9.56 -24.99 8.65
N ARG A 247 -9.91 -26.03 9.42
CA ARG A 247 -11.31 -26.36 9.77
C ARG A 247 -11.95 -25.43 10.80
N HIS A 248 -11.15 -24.60 11.44
CA HIS A 248 -11.60 -23.76 12.55
C HIS A 248 -11.75 -22.29 12.18
N ASP A 249 -11.44 -21.89 10.95
CA ASP A 249 -11.82 -20.57 10.52
C ASP A 249 -13.35 -20.53 10.41
N GLY A 250 -14.01 -19.78 11.29
CA GLY A 250 -15.48 -19.71 11.38
C GLY A 250 -16.15 -19.11 10.14
N TYR A 251 -15.42 -18.83 9.10
CA TYR A 251 -15.85 -18.31 7.81
C TYR A 251 -15.73 -19.38 6.73
N ALA A 252 -16.56 -20.42 6.85
CA ALA A 252 -16.72 -21.41 5.79
C ALA A 252 -17.26 -20.74 4.52
N GLY A 253 -16.40 -20.31 3.61
CA GLY A 253 -16.78 -19.95 2.26
C GLY A 253 -16.10 -18.73 1.63
N GLU A 254 -15.55 -17.78 2.39
CA GLU A 254 -14.93 -16.56 1.84
C GLU A 254 -13.65 -16.10 2.58
N GLY A 255 -13.14 -16.91 3.49
CA GLY A 255 -11.86 -16.66 4.16
C GLY A 255 -10.66 -16.86 3.23
N PRO A 256 -9.49 -16.33 3.60
CA PRO A 256 -8.28 -16.65 2.90
C PRO A 256 -8.10 -18.16 2.89
N GLU A 257 -7.64 -18.67 1.76
CA GLU A 257 -7.34 -20.08 1.51
C GLU A 257 -6.80 -20.79 2.75
N GLU A 258 -7.14 -22.07 2.93
CA GLU A 258 -6.77 -22.95 4.04
C GLU A 258 -5.41 -22.61 4.67
N ARG A 259 -5.43 -21.78 5.72
CA ARG A 259 -4.23 -21.36 6.44
C ARG A 259 -4.08 -22.14 7.72
N ASP A 260 -2.86 -22.52 8.05
CA ASP A 260 -2.55 -23.09 9.35
C ASP A 260 -2.88 -22.09 10.47
N GLY A 261 -3.24 -22.57 11.65
CA GLY A 261 -3.54 -21.72 12.79
C GLY A 261 -3.33 -22.41 14.14
N ALA A 262 -3.21 -21.58 15.17
CA ALA A 262 -3.20 -22.01 16.55
C ALA A 262 -4.61 -21.89 17.12
N VAL A 263 -5.24 -23.02 17.41
CA VAL A 263 -6.51 -23.06 18.14
C VAL A 263 -6.24 -22.91 19.60
N VAL A 264 -6.78 -21.85 20.21
CA VAL A 264 -6.56 -21.53 21.64
C VAL A 264 -7.89 -21.58 22.38
N ARG A 265 -7.94 -22.39 23.43
CA ARG A 265 -9.09 -22.51 24.33
C ARG A 265 -8.66 -22.09 25.73
N LEU A 266 -9.21 -20.98 26.23
CA LEU A 266 -8.93 -20.43 27.54
C LEU A 266 -10.00 -20.85 28.54
N GLU A 267 -9.59 -21.21 29.77
CA GLU A 267 -10.52 -21.65 30.80
C GLU A 267 -11.33 -20.46 31.35
N GLY A 268 -12.65 -20.54 31.24
CA GLY A 268 -13.57 -19.54 31.78
C GLY A 268 -13.58 -18.19 31.07
N CYS A 269 -12.95 -18.08 29.91
CA CYS A 269 -12.91 -16.82 29.18
C CYS A 269 -13.02 -17.02 27.65
N GLY A 270 -14.10 -16.46 27.10
CA GLY A 270 -14.35 -16.51 25.67
C GLY A 270 -14.72 -17.89 25.16
N ALA A 271 -14.86 -17.99 23.85
CA ALA A 271 -14.91 -19.24 23.11
C ALA A 271 -13.53 -19.64 22.59
N GLU A 272 -13.47 -20.81 21.99
CA GLU A 272 -12.30 -21.24 21.25
C GLU A 272 -11.95 -20.22 20.15
N THR A 273 -10.73 -19.74 20.14
CA THR A 273 -10.26 -18.71 19.22
C THR A 273 -9.21 -19.30 18.28
N TYR A 274 -9.42 -19.11 16.98
CA TYR A 274 -8.50 -19.54 15.93
C TYR A 274 -7.54 -18.41 15.57
N TRP A 275 -6.28 -18.52 15.97
CA TRP A 275 -5.21 -17.59 15.64
C TRP A 275 -4.53 -18.04 14.36
N VAL A 276 -4.89 -17.40 13.25
CA VAL A 276 -4.38 -17.72 11.90
C VAL A 276 -2.91 -17.35 11.79
N VAL A 277 -2.12 -18.22 11.15
CA VAL A 277 -0.72 -17.93 10.84
C VAL A 277 -0.63 -17.02 9.63
N GLY A 278 0.03 -15.88 9.80
CA GLY A 278 0.26 -14.87 8.78
C GLY A 278 1.70 -14.34 8.78
N GLY A 279 1.89 -13.22 8.09
CA GLY A 279 3.21 -12.59 7.95
C GLY A 279 4.12 -13.32 6.98
N THR A 280 5.39 -13.50 7.31
CA THR A 280 6.39 -14.19 6.50
C THR A 280 7.11 -15.27 7.29
N ALA A 281 7.85 -16.18 6.63
CA ALA A 281 8.61 -17.22 7.30
C ALA A 281 9.68 -16.66 8.26
N ASP A 282 10.23 -15.47 7.96
CA ASP A 282 11.23 -14.79 8.78
C ASP A 282 10.62 -13.88 9.85
N SER A 283 9.38 -13.46 9.65
CA SER A 283 8.61 -12.63 10.58
C SER A 283 7.17 -13.13 10.63
N PRO A 284 6.93 -14.29 11.27
CA PRO A 284 5.59 -14.85 11.35
C PRO A 284 4.71 -14.01 12.29
N GLU A 285 3.43 -14.03 12.02
CA GLU A 285 2.41 -13.37 12.80
C GLU A 285 1.29 -14.35 13.14
N LEU A 286 0.61 -14.12 14.27
CA LEU A 286 -0.67 -14.73 14.55
C LEU A 286 -1.73 -13.66 14.52
N PHE A 287 -2.80 -13.85 13.77
CA PHE A 287 -3.85 -12.85 13.68
C PHE A 287 -5.25 -13.44 13.82
N VAL A 288 -6.18 -12.61 14.26
CA VAL A 288 -7.62 -12.87 14.25
C VAL A 288 -8.35 -11.62 13.80
N LEU A 289 -9.32 -11.78 12.94
CA LEU A 289 -10.26 -10.74 12.56
C LEU A 289 -11.56 -10.97 13.34
N PHE A 290 -11.83 -10.14 14.35
CA PHE A 290 -13.05 -10.22 15.16
C PHE A 290 -14.17 -9.40 14.53
N GLY A 291 -15.39 -9.96 14.49
CA GLY A 291 -16.58 -9.29 13.99
C GLY A 291 -16.79 -9.43 12.50
N ASP A 292 -17.46 -8.43 11.90
CA ASP A 292 -17.78 -8.41 10.49
C ASP A 292 -16.49 -8.22 9.66
N PRO A 293 -16.20 -9.03 8.64
CA PRO A 293 -15.02 -8.88 7.79
C PRO A 293 -14.85 -7.49 7.18
N ASP A 294 -15.95 -6.80 6.89
CA ASP A 294 -15.92 -5.44 6.32
C ASP A 294 -15.62 -4.33 7.35
N ALA A 295 -15.85 -4.60 8.63
CA ALA A 295 -15.69 -3.64 9.73
C ALA A 295 -14.98 -4.23 10.96
N GLY A 296 -14.40 -5.41 10.81
CA GLY A 296 -13.81 -6.18 11.90
C GLY A 296 -12.58 -5.54 12.54
N ASP A 297 -12.31 -5.95 13.76
CA ASP A 297 -11.14 -5.53 14.53
C ASP A 297 -10.01 -6.56 14.34
N LEU A 298 -9.03 -6.22 13.50
CA LEU A 298 -7.86 -7.06 13.24
C LEU A 298 -6.90 -6.97 14.42
N ARG A 299 -6.60 -8.11 15.03
CA ARG A 299 -5.62 -8.26 16.10
C ARG A 299 -4.46 -9.11 15.62
N ILE A 300 -3.24 -8.58 15.77
CA ILE A 300 -2.02 -9.23 15.32
C ILE A 300 -1.08 -9.38 16.53
N LEU A 301 -0.55 -10.59 16.69
CA LEU A 301 0.51 -10.91 17.65
C LEU A 301 1.80 -11.23 16.90
N ARG A 302 2.93 -10.78 17.47
CA ARG A 302 4.28 -11.03 16.93
C ARG A 302 5.14 -11.77 17.93
N PRO A 303 6.04 -12.65 17.49
CA PRO A 303 6.96 -13.34 18.40
C PRO A 303 7.92 -12.34 19.05
N VAL A 304 8.32 -12.63 20.30
CA VAL A 304 9.23 -11.79 21.11
C VAL A 304 10.65 -12.32 21.04
#